data_3e488e23ed5cfc959699cd52cbce6c7a
#
_entry.id   3e488e23ed5cfc959699cd52cbce6c7a
#
_cell.length_a   1.000
_cell.length_b   1.000
_cell.length_c   1.000
_cell.angle_alpha   90.00
_cell.angle_beta   90.00
_cell.angle_gamma   90.00
#
_symmetry.space_group_name_H-M   'P 1'
#
loop_
_entity.id
_entity.type
_entity.pdbx_description
1 polymer ?
#
loop_
_entity_poly.entity_id
_entity_poly.type
_entity_poly.pdbx_seq_one_letter_code
_entity_poly.pdbx_strand_id
1 'polypeptide(L)'
;MNIHVNNILSDLQKDDIHAYLLTQFTNVEYLSGYKPTSFAFCFIKENPLIYVSSMDMEIAINNSSIEIKEYKSFSDIIDDLKSESIKKLAIEPTLPFSTYEKFKNDFEISSKTYIDKQRMIKTSGEIKKIEKATNIAQKSFLQLDILNNRNSEKEIAFDLVRYMIENGASKESFDTIVASGSSSSLPHAVPQDKKLDQPILIDWGCIYDGYCSDNTRTIVYTEKQQEIWDIVAEAHDKAINAIKPGIKCCEVDKVARDIITEYGYGDKFIHSTGHSLGLDIHESPGFSTKDNTIIDKGMVITVEPGIYLEDKFGVRLEDTVAISNRGRIIGNLPLKL
;
A
#
# COMPACT_ATOMS: atom_id res chain seq x y z
N MET A 1 13.09 -23.16 -3.99
CA MET A 1 12.23 -22.23 -4.76
C MET A 1 11.25 -21.59 -3.81
N ASN A 2 11.01 -20.28 -3.91
CA ASN A 2 10.07 -19.55 -3.07
C ASN A 2 8.66 -20.16 -3.18
N ILE A 3 7.92 -20.31 -2.06
CA ILE A 3 6.58 -20.91 -2.06
C ILE A 3 5.60 -20.15 -2.97
N HIS A 4 5.74 -18.82 -3.05
CA HIS A 4 4.91 -17.97 -3.90
C HIS A 4 5.15 -18.23 -5.39
N VAL A 5 6.41 -18.49 -5.79
CA VAL A 5 6.75 -18.90 -7.17
C VAL A 5 6.05 -20.22 -7.51
N ASN A 6 6.08 -21.21 -6.62
CA ASN A 6 5.41 -22.48 -6.85
C ASN A 6 3.89 -22.34 -6.97
N ASN A 7 3.27 -21.49 -6.15
CA ASN A 7 1.83 -21.22 -6.22
C ASN A 7 1.47 -20.57 -7.57
N ILE A 8 2.26 -19.57 -8.01
CA ILE A 8 2.05 -18.92 -9.31
C ILE A 8 2.18 -19.94 -10.44
N LEU A 9 3.22 -20.77 -10.44
CA LEU A 9 3.40 -21.82 -11.46
C LEU A 9 2.21 -22.78 -11.53
N SER A 10 1.67 -23.20 -10.37
CA SER A 10 0.46 -24.03 -10.31
C SER A 10 -0.75 -23.34 -10.93
N ASP A 11 -0.92 -22.04 -10.69
CA ASP A 11 -2.05 -21.28 -11.25
C ASP A 11 -1.87 -21.03 -12.75
N LEU A 12 -0.65 -20.75 -13.23
CA LEU A 12 -0.33 -20.65 -14.66
C LEU A 12 -0.69 -21.93 -15.41
N GLN A 13 -0.33 -23.08 -14.83
CA GLN A 13 -0.64 -24.41 -15.42
C GLN A 13 -2.14 -24.66 -15.54
N LYS A 14 -2.95 -24.27 -14.53
CA LYS A 14 -4.42 -24.40 -14.58
C LYS A 14 -5.04 -23.55 -15.69
N ASP A 15 -4.44 -22.39 -15.98
CA ASP A 15 -4.94 -21.44 -16.97
C ASP A 15 -4.32 -21.66 -18.37
N ASP A 16 -3.48 -22.69 -18.55
CA ASP A 16 -2.75 -22.97 -19.79
C ASP A 16 -1.90 -21.76 -20.25
N ILE A 17 -1.27 -21.07 -19.29
CA ILE A 17 -0.31 -19.96 -19.50
C ILE A 17 1.09 -20.50 -19.32
N HIS A 18 2.00 -20.17 -20.25
CA HIS A 18 3.35 -20.73 -20.28
C HIS A 18 4.34 -19.93 -19.43
N ALA A 19 4.15 -18.61 -19.32
CA ALA A 19 4.98 -17.73 -18.51
C ALA A 19 4.20 -16.52 -18.01
N TYR A 20 4.66 -15.92 -16.91
CA TYR A 20 4.14 -14.66 -16.37
C TYR A 20 5.27 -13.64 -16.24
N LEU A 21 5.14 -12.51 -16.94
CA LEU A 21 6.10 -11.41 -16.93
C LEU A 21 5.76 -10.42 -15.82
N LEU A 22 6.73 -10.17 -14.98
CA LEU A 22 6.72 -9.18 -13.92
C LEU A 22 7.80 -8.12 -14.19
N THR A 23 7.43 -6.86 -14.05
CA THR A 23 8.33 -5.70 -14.26
C THR A 23 8.25 -4.68 -13.14
N GLN A 24 7.23 -4.75 -12.29
CA GLN A 24 7.17 -3.93 -11.07
C GLN A 24 8.26 -4.36 -10.10
N PHE A 25 9.05 -3.39 -9.65
CA PHE A 25 10.22 -3.64 -8.77
C PHE A 25 9.83 -4.35 -7.48
N THR A 26 8.71 -3.96 -6.88
CA THR A 26 8.16 -4.60 -5.68
C THR A 26 7.80 -6.07 -5.90
N ASN A 27 7.25 -6.42 -7.07
CA ASN A 27 6.90 -7.79 -7.41
C ASN A 27 8.13 -8.65 -7.70
N VAL A 28 9.14 -8.08 -8.38
CA VAL A 28 10.42 -8.75 -8.62
C VAL A 28 11.13 -9.01 -7.28
N GLU A 29 11.21 -8.00 -6.41
CA GLU A 29 11.80 -8.11 -5.07
C GLU A 29 11.06 -9.17 -4.22
N TYR A 30 9.73 -9.17 -4.23
CA TYR A 30 8.90 -10.11 -3.48
C TYR A 30 9.19 -11.58 -3.81
N LEU A 31 9.36 -11.89 -5.09
CA LEU A 31 9.58 -13.28 -5.54
C LEU A 31 11.05 -13.70 -5.49
N SER A 32 11.97 -12.79 -5.72
CA SER A 32 13.39 -13.11 -5.91
C SER A 32 14.30 -12.71 -4.73
N GLY A 33 13.88 -11.72 -3.92
CA GLY A 33 14.73 -11.04 -2.95
C GLY A 33 15.62 -9.95 -3.57
N TYR A 34 15.73 -9.88 -4.89
CA TYR A 34 16.47 -8.85 -5.59
C TYR A 34 15.60 -7.62 -5.84
N LYS A 35 16.04 -6.47 -5.35
CA LYS A 35 15.41 -5.16 -5.61
C LYS A 35 16.03 -4.52 -6.83
N PRO A 36 15.32 -4.43 -7.96
CA PRO A 36 15.84 -3.79 -9.16
C PRO A 36 16.17 -2.31 -8.93
N THR A 37 17.26 -1.84 -9.55
CA THR A 37 17.62 -0.42 -9.60
C THR A 37 17.34 0.19 -10.96
N SER A 38 17.17 -0.67 -11.97
CA SER A 38 16.78 -0.32 -13.34
C SER A 38 15.80 -1.35 -13.89
N PHE A 39 15.55 -1.33 -15.22
CA PHE A 39 14.64 -2.28 -15.86
C PHE A 39 15.05 -3.74 -15.60
N ALA A 40 14.12 -4.50 -15.04
CA ALA A 40 14.22 -5.94 -14.87
C ALA A 40 12.97 -6.63 -15.43
N PHE A 41 13.17 -7.76 -16.11
CA PHE A 41 12.09 -8.57 -16.69
C PHE A 41 12.12 -9.94 -16.03
N CYS A 42 11.25 -10.14 -15.04
CA CYS A 42 11.17 -11.40 -14.31
C CYS A 42 10.08 -12.29 -14.94
N PHE A 43 10.49 -13.44 -15.44
CA PHE A 43 9.59 -14.44 -16.01
C PHE A 43 9.42 -15.59 -15.03
N ILE A 44 8.20 -15.77 -14.54
CA ILE A 44 7.81 -16.96 -13.78
C ILE A 44 7.31 -17.99 -14.78
N LYS A 45 8.12 -19.02 -15.01
CA LYS A 45 7.94 -20.14 -15.90
C LYS A 45 8.57 -21.39 -15.26
N GLU A 46 8.57 -22.55 -15.89
CA GLU A 46 9.12 -23.82 -15.34
C GLU A 46 10.52 -23.61 -14.70
N ASN A 47 11.39 -22.87 -15.37
CA ASN A 47 12.65 -22.39 -14.83
C ASN A 47 12.60 -20.86 -14.76
N PRO A 48 12.26 -20.26 -13.58
CA PRO A 48 12.14 -18.82 -13.46
C PRO A 48 13.44 -18.10 -13.77
N LEU A 49 13.34 -16.95 -14.45
CA LEU A 49 14.51 -16.22 -14.93
C LEU A 49 14.26 -14.71 -14.88
N ILE A 50 15.26 -13.95 -14.45
CA ILE A 50 15.24 -12.48 -14.47
C ILE A 50 16.28 -11.98 -15.45
N TYR A 51 15.84 -11.19 -16.43
CA TYR A 51 16.74 -10.46 -17.32
C TYR A 51 17.02 -9.08 -16.74
N VAL A 52 18.30 -8.72 -16.65
CA VAL A 52 18.78 -7.42 -16.20
C VAL A 52 19.81 -6.86 -17.16
N SER A 53 20.06 -5.55 -17.11
CA SER A 53 21.17 -4.93 -17.84
C SER A 53 22.51 -5.26 -17.18
N SER A 54 23.61 -5.04 -17.90
CA SER A 54 24.99 -5.22 -17.36
C SER A 54 25.22 -4.42 -16.07
N MET A 55 24.56 -3.28 -15.90
CA MET A 55 24.72 -2.42 -14.71
C MET A 55 24.21 -3.09 -13.44
N ASP A 56 23.18 -3.93 -13.52
CA ASP A 56 22.55 -4.57 -12.38
C ASP A 56 23.02 -6.02 -12.14
N MET A 57 23.84 -6.59 -13.03
CA MET A 57 24.24 -8.01 -12.98
C MET A 57 24.82 -8.42 -11.62
N GLU A 58 25.79 -7.67 -11.10
CA GLU A 58 26.48 -8.02 -9.86
C GLU A 58 25.50 -8.01 -8.65
N ILE A 59 24.72 -6.94 -8.53
CA ILE A 59 23.77 -6.82 -7.43
C ILE A 59 22.63 -7.85 -7.55
N ALA A 60 22.18 -8.13 -8.77
CA ALA A 60 21.14 -9.11 -9.02
C ALA A 60 21.60 -10.55 -8.68
N ILE A 61 22.77 -10.96 -9.12
CA ILE A 61 23.35 -12.28 -8.83
C ILE A 61 23.53 -12.49 -7.32
N ASN A 62 23.99 -11.44 -6.59
CA ASN A 62 24.29 -11.56 -5.17
C ASN A 62 23.01 -11.62 -4.28
N ASN A 63 21.86 -11.11 -4.76
CA ASN A 63 20.66 -10.96 -3.95
C ASN A 63 19.48 -11.80 -4.43
N SER A 64 19.49 -12.32 -5.65
CA SER A 64 18.36 -13.05 -6.22
C SER A 64 18.39 -14.54 -5.89
N SER A 65 17.24 -15.07 -5.48
CA SER A 65 16.99 -16.52 -5.42
C SER A 65 16.53 -17.13 -6.75
N ILE A 66 16.30 -16.27 -7.76
CA ILE A 66 15.93 -16.64 -9.14
C ILE A 66 17.16 -16.43 -10.02
N GLU A 67 17.35 -17.29 -11.02
CA GLU A 67 18.45 -17.18 -11.99
C GLU A 67 18.46 -15.83 -12.68
N ILE A 68 19.65 -15.27 -12.89
CA ILE A 68 19.86 -13.95 -13.52
C ILE A 68 20.54 -14.15 -14.87
N LYS A 69 20.06 -13.45 -15.90
CA LYS A 69 20.65 -13.39 -17.23
C LYS A 69 20.78 -11.95 -17.71
N GLU A 70 21.93 -11.61 -18.27
CA GLU A 70 22.11 -10.33 -18.95
C GLU A 70 21.32 -10.33 -20.26
N TYR A 71 20.65 -9.22 -20.57
CA TYR A 71 20.10 -8.96 -21.91
C TYR A 71 20.72 -7.69 -22.52
N LYS A 72 20.91 -7.69 -23.83
CA LYS A 72 21.40 -6.53 -24.58
C LYS A 72 20.28 -5.87 -25.38
N SER A 73 19.29 -6.65 -25.77
CA SER A 73 18.14 -6.19 -26.54
C SER A 73 16.86 -6.99 -26.18
N PHE A 74 15.69 -6.45 -26.53
CA PHE A 74 14.44 -7.19 -26.39
C PHE A 74 14.37 -8.43 -27.27
N SER A 75 15.09 -8.45 -28.42
CA SER A 75 15.17 -9.64 -29.27
C SER A 75 15.80 -10.81 -28.53
N ASP A 76 16.82 -10.58 -27.70
CA ASP A 76 17.46 -11.67 -26.94
C ASP A 76 16.43 -12.36 -26.03
N ILE A 77 15.58 -11.57 -25.35
CA ILE A 77 14.51 -12.10 -24.48
C ILE A 77 13.47 -12.87 -25.30
N ILE A 78 13.03 -12.30 -26.43
CA ILE A 78 12.00 -12.90 -27.27
C ILE A 78 12.51 -14.22 -27.86
N ASP A 79 13.75 -14.25 -28.35
CA ASP A 79 14.35 -15.44 -28.94
C ASP A 79 14.53 -16.56 -27.91
N ASP A 80 14.94 -16.23 -26.71
CA ASP A 80 15.02 -17.18 -25.60
C ASP A 80 13.64 -17.79 -25.28
N LEU A 81 12.61 -16.96 -25.10
CA LEU A 81 11.25 -17.43 -24.78
C LEU A 81 10.69 -18.32 -25.91
N LYS A 82 10.95 -17.97 -27.18
CA LYS A 82 10.57 -18.82 -28.33
C LYS A 82 11.29 -20.15 -28.36
N SER A 83 12.59 -20.16 -28.03
CA SER A 83 13.40 -21.38 -27.98
C SER A 83 12.87 -22.36 -26.94
N GLU A 84 12.26 -21.86 -25.87
CA GLU A 84 11.58 -22.63 -24.81
C GLU A 84 10.11 -22.96 -25.16
N SER A 85 9.67 -22.68 -26.39
CA SER A 85 8.30 -22.94 -26.86
C SER A 85 7.20 -22.18 -26.07
N ILE A 86 7.54 -21.05 -25.46
CA ILE A 86 6.57 -20.15 -24.85
C ILE A 86 5.69 -19.55 -25.96
N LYS A 87 4.37 -19.63 -25.80
CA LYS A 87 3.37 -19.09 -26.75
C LYS A 87 2.39 -18.17 -26.07
N LYS A 88 2.01 -18.46 -24.83
CA LYS A 88 1.05 -17.71 -24.02
C LYS A 88 1.76 -17.04 -22.85
N LEU A 89 1.69 -15.71 -22.81
CA LEU A 89 2.38 -14.89 -21.82
C LEU A 89 1.36 -14.07 -21.02
N ALA A 90 1.27 -14.30 -19.73
CA ALA A 90 0.58 -13.37 -18.84
C ALA A 90 1.49 -12.18 -18.53
N ILE A 91 0.91 -11.01 -18.37
CA ILE A 91 1.61 -9.76 -18.05
C ILE A 91 0.90 -9.02 -16.91
N GLU A 92 1.65 -8.21 -16.19
CA GLU A 92 1.07 -7.28 -15.21
C GLU A 92 0.22 -6.21 -15.92
N PRO A 93 -0.95 -5.82 -15.38
CA PRO A 93 -1.79 -4.74 -15.94
C PRO A 93 -1.06 -3.39 -16.02
N THR A 94 -0.06 -3.19 -15.16
CA THR A 94 0.77 -1.99 -15.07
C THR A 94 1.97 -2.01 -16.01
N LEU A 95 2.13 -3.07 -16.82
CA LEU A 95 3.22 -3.14 -17.80
C LEU A 95 3.18 -1.91 -18.73
N PRO A 96 4.28 -1.17 -18.91
CA PRO A 96 4.31 -0.03 -19.81
C PRO A 96 3.87 -0.44 -21.22
N PHE A 97 3.00 0.35 -21.85
CA PHE A 97 2.48 0.06 -23.18
C PHE A 97 3.61 -0.16 -24.21
N SER A 98 4.70 0.61 -24.09
CA SER A 98 5.88 0.44 -24.94
C SER A 98 6.55 -0.93 -24.80
N THR A 99 6.48 -1.54 -23.62
CA THR A 99 6.97 -2.91 -23.36
C THR A 99 5.98 -3.94 -23.90
N TYR A 100 4.68 -3.75 -23.71
CA TYR A 100 3.63 -4.58 -24.29
C TYR A 100 3.77 -4.68 -25.81
N GLU A 101 4.01 -3.56 -26.51
CA GLU A 101 4.24 -3.50 -27.97
C GLU A 101 5.41 -4.38 -28.44
N LYS A 102 6.39 -4.68 -27.57
CA LYS A 102 7.53 -5.54 -27.91
C LYS A 102 7.15 -7.03 -27.92
N PHE A 103 6.16 -7.44 -27.11
CA PHE A 103 5.80 -8.85 -26.96
C PHE A 103 4.53 -9.24 -27.72
N LYS A 104 3.60 -8.30 -27.97
CA LYS A 104 2.25 -8.60 -28.50
C LYS A 104 2.20 -9.34 -29.83
N ASN A 105 3.22 -9.18 -30.70
CA ASN A 105 3.25 -9.82 -32.01
C ASN A 105 3.80 -11.24 -31.98
N ASP A 106 4.52 -11.60 -30.92
CA ASP A 106 5.23 -12.86 -30.79
C ASP A 106 4.53 -13.85 -29.86
N PHE A 107 3.67 -13.33 -28.95
CA PHE A 107 2.99 -14.13 -27.92
C PHE A 107 1.50 -13.81 -27.84
N GLU A 108 0.70 -14.82 -27.48
CA GLU A 108 -0.68 -14.62 -27.04
C GLU A 108 -0.65 -14.01 -25.62
N ILE A 109 -1.12 -12.77 -25.49
CA ILE A 109 -1.02 -12.01 -24.23
C ILE A 109 -2.28 -12.14 -23.39
N SER A 110 -2.12 -12.42 -22.10
CA SER A 110 -3.15 -12.38 -21.07
C SER A 110 -2.83 -11.31 -20.03
N SER A 111 -3.80 -10.49 -19.64
CA SER A 111 -3.68 -9.51 -18.55
C SER A 111 -4.12 -10.06 -17.19
N LYS A 112 -4.25 -11.38 -17.03
CA LYS A 112 -4.60 -12.02 -15.77
C LYS A 112 -3.44 -11.92 -14.79
N THR A 113 -3.70 -11.42 -13.57
CA THR A 113 -2.68 -11.29 -12.52
C THR A 113 -2.64 -12.53 -11.64
N TYR A 114 -1.44 -12.89 -11.18
CA TYR A 114 -1.21 -14.03 -10.29
C TYR A 114 -0.49 -13.62 -9.01
N ILE A 115 0.21 -12.49 -9.03
CA ILE A 115 1.00 -12.00 -7.90
C ILE A 115 0.13 -11.42 -6.80
N ASP A 116 -0.98 -10.76 -7.13
CA ASP A 116 -1.83 -10.04 -6.18
C ASP A 116 -2.35 -10.97 -5.08
N LYS A 117 -2.76 -12.19 -5.45
CA LYS A 117 -3.21 -13.21 -4.49
C LYS A 117 -2.11 -13.61 -3.50
N GLN A 118 -0.85 -13.63 -3.96
CA GLN A 118 0.28 -13.99 -3.10
C GLN A 118 0.59 -12.88 -2.11
N ARG A 119 0.48 -11.62 -2.53
CA ARG A 119 0.73 -10.42 -1.72
C ARG A 119 -0.42 -10.09 -0.78
N MET A 120 -1.66 -10.47 -1.14
CA MET A 120 -2.87 -10.20 -0.34
C MET A 120 -2.79 -10.83 1.05
N ILE A 121 -2.31 -12.07 1.16
CA ILE A 121 -2.19 -12.81 2.42
C ILE A 121 -0.75 -12.72 2.91
N LYS A 122 -0.53 -11.87 3.90
CA LYS A 122 0.78 -11.65 4.51
C LYS A 122 1.16 -12.80 5.43
N THR A 123 2.38 -13.25 5.32
CA THR A 123 3.00 -14.17 6.28
C THR A 123 3.22 -13.48 7.64
N SER A 124 3.46 -14.25 8.68
CA SER A 124 3.79 -13.68 10.00
C SER A 124 5.07 -12.84 9.99
N GLY A 125 6.02 -13.14 9.09
CA GLY A 125 7.23 -12.36 8.89
C GLY A 125 6.95 -10.99 8.28
N GLU A 126 6.09 -10.93 7.27
CA GLU A 126 5.67 -9.69 6.62
C GLU A 126 4.87 -8.79 7.57
N ILE A 127 3.93 -9.39 8.33
CA ILE A 127 3.18 -8.64 9.35
C ILE A 127 4.11 -8.01 10.38
N LYS A 128 5.18 -8.70 10.83
CA LYS A 128 6.17 -8.14 11.75
C LYS A 128 6.94 -6.95 11.16
N LYS A 129 7.20 -6.94 9.85
CA LYS A 129 7.83 -5.82 9.17
C LYS A 129 6.89 -4.62 9.11
N ILE A 130 5.60 -4.83 8.80
CA ILE A 130 4.56 -3.79 8.84
C ILE A 130 4.42 -3.24 10.27
N GLU A 131 4.36 -4.11 11.29
CA GLU A 131 4.34 -3.70 12.70
C GLU A 131 5.57 -2.84 13.06
N LYS A 132 6.75 -3.19 12.56
CA LYS A 132 7.95 -2.40 12.80
C LYS A 132 7.91 -1.04 12.11
N ALA A 133 7.45 -0.97 10.86
CA ALA A 133 7.23 0.27 10.12
C ALA A 133 6.24 1.18 10.87
N THR A 134 5.09 0.64 11.29
CA THR A 134 4.08 1.38 12.06
C THR A 134 4.66 1.92 13.38
N ASN A 135 5.40 1.10 14.11
CA ASN A 135 6.03 1.53 15.38
C ASN A 135 7.06 2.64 15.16
N ILE A 136 7.82 2.61 14.07
CA ILE A 136 8.75 3.69 13.69
C ILE A 136 7.96 4.96 13.39
N ALA A 137 6.92 4.88 12.56
CA ALA A 137 6.09 6.02 12.18
C ALA A 137 5.43 6.66 13.41
N GLN A 138 4.81 5.86 14.29
CA GLN A 138 4.16 6.35 15.50
C GLN A 138 5.15 6.95 16.53
N LYS A 139 6.33 6.32 16.70
CA LYS A 139 7.39 6.88 17.55
C LYS A 139 7.87 8.23 17.02
N SER A 140 8.02 8.37 15.71
CA SER A 140 8.47 9.61 15.08
C SER A 140 7.42 10.74 15.21
N PHE A 141 6.14 10.41 15.08
CA PHE A 141 5.06 11.34 15.33
C PHE A 141 5.06 11.89 16.78
N LEU A 142 5.30 11.03 17.77
CA LEU A 142 5.38 11.45 19.18
C LEU A 142 6.59 12.33 19.50
N GLN A 143 7.57 12.46 18.60
CA GLN A 143 8.71 13.37 18.75
C GLN A 143 8.39 14.79 18.22
N LEU A 144 7.28 14.96 17.50
CA LEU A 144 6.86 16.26 17.02
C LEU A 144 6.39 17.16 18.16
N ASP A 145 6.82 18.41 18.15
CA ASP A 145 6.31 19.47 19.03
C ASP A 145 5.23 20.29 18.32
N ILE A 146 4.10 19.63 18.04
CA ILE A 146 3.00 20.24 17.26
C ILE A 146 2.32 21.38 18.01
N LEU A 147 2.14 21.24 19.34
CA LEU A 147 1.31 22.16 20.12
C LEU A 147 2.03 23.47 20.48
N ASN A 148 3.37 23.44 20.60
CA ASN A 148 4.16 24.61 20.94
C ASN A 148 4.82 25.27 19.72
N ASN A 149 4.56 24.73 18.54
CA ASN A 149 5.37 25.04 17.36
C ASN A 149 4.82 26.22 16.57
N ARG A 150 5.74 27.08 16.13
CA ARG A 150 5.49 28.16 15.19
C ARG A 150 5.73 27.72 13.74
N ASN A 151 5.91 26.42 13.52
CA ASN A 151 6.30 25.84 12.23
C ASN A 151 5.14 25.87 11.24
N SER A 152 5.50 25.82 9.97
CA SER A 152 4.58 25.64 8.86
C SER A 152 4.21 24.15 8.69
N GLU A 153 3.16 23.89 7.89
CA GLU A 153 2.80 22.52 7.51
C GLU A 153 3.99 21.78 6.88
N LYS A 154 4.79 22.45 6.03
CA LYS A 154 6.00 21.88 5.41
C LYS A 154 7.09 21.52 6.41
N GLU A 155 7.32 22.38 7.41
CA GLU A 155 8.34 22.12 8.42
C GLU A 155 7.96 20.91 9.29
N ILE A 156 6.68 20.76 9.66
CA ILE A 156 6.19 19.59 10.38
C ILE A 156 6.33 18.32 9.52
N ALA A 157 5.94 18.37 8.25
CA ALA A 157 6.10 17.22 7.34
C ALA A 157 7.58 16.84 7.21
N PHE A 158 8.47 17.81 7.02
CA PHE A 158 9.92 17.56 6.93
C PHE A 158 10.48 16.94 8.21
N ASP A 159 10.13 17.50 9.38
CA ASP A 159 10.59 16.96 10.66
C ASP A 159 10.10 15.53 10.89
N LEU A 160 8.86 15.23 10.51
CA LEU A 160 8.30 13.89 10.64
C LEU A 160 9.05 12.88 9.77
N VAL A 161 9.31 13.21 8.50
CA VAL A 161 10.10 12.37 7.59
C VAL A 161 11.52 12.17 8.13
N ARG A 162 12.17 13.24 8.61
CA ARG A 162 13.49 13.17 9.23
C ARG A 162 13.49 12.21 10.45
N TYR A 163 12.52 12.35 11.36
CA TYR A 163 12.41 11.46 12.52
C TYR A 163 12.14 10.01 12.13
N MET A 164 11.34 9.74 11.09
CA MET A 164 11.13 8.38 10.61
C MET A 164 12.44 7.74 10.13
N ILE A 165 13.27 8.49 9.39
CA ILE A 165 14.58 8.02 8.92
C ILE A 165 15.55 7.82 10.11
N GLU A 166 15.61 8.76 11.05
CA GLU A 166 16.44 8.66 12.27
C GLU A 166 16.03 7.45 13.15
N ASN A 167 14.75 7.07 13.15
CA ASN A 167 14.23 5.91 13.87
C ASN A 167 14.37 4.58 13.10
N GLY A 168 14.93 4.60 11.88
CA GLY A 168 15.32 3.41 11.12
C GLY A 168 14.45 3.06 9.93
N ALA A 169 13.58 3.97 9.47
CA ALA A 169 12.89 3.83 8.18
C ALA A 169 13.87 4.05 7.02
N SER A 170 13.61 3.42 5.89
CA SER A 170 14.36 3.67 4.65
C SER A 170 13.93 4.95 3.96
N LYS A 171 12.63 5.26 4.01
CA LYS A 171 12.00 6.49 3.50
C LYS A 171 10.55 6.56 3.98
N GLU A 172 9.84 7.64 3.65
CA GLU A 172 8.37 7.69 3.75
C GLU A 172 7.70 6.70 2.78
N SER A 173 6.49 6.23 3.10
CA SER A 173 5.71 5.31 2.26
C SER A 173 4.92 6.05 1.18
N PHE A 174 4.59 7.30 1.42
CA PHE A 174 3.96 8.27 0.53
C PHE A 174 4.33 9.69 0.98
N ASP A 175 4.02 10.70 0.17
CA ASP A 175 4.24 12.10 0.52
C ASP A 175 3.45 12.45 1.78
N THR A 176 4.14 12.73 2.89
CA THR A 176 3.53 13.05 4.18
C THR A 176 2.57 14.23 4.06
N ILE A 177 1.32 14.06 4.50
CA ILE A 177 0.29 15.10 4.52
C ILE A 177 0.29 15.77 5.88
N VAL A 178 0.42 17.10 5.89
CA VAL A 178 0.12 17.98 7.02
C VAL A 178 -0.81 19.04 6.52
N ALA A 179 -2.04 19.04 6.99
CA ALA A 179 -3.08 19.96 6.57
C ALA A 179 -3.74 20.60 7.79
N SER A 180 -3.89 21.92 7.79
CA SER A 180 -4.41 22.65 8.93
C SER A 180 -5.47 23.67 8.54
N GLY A 181 -6.47 23.89 9.42
CA GLY A 181 -7.62 24.75 9.13
C GLY A 181 -8.37 24.25 7.88
N SER A 182 -8.66 25.15 6.94
CA SER A 182 -9.43 24.83 5.74
C SER A 182 -8.74 23.84 4.80
N SER A 183 -7.39 23.77 4.76
CA SER A 183 -6.70 22.80 3.93
C SER A 183 -6.95 21.35 4.35
N SER A 184 -7.33 21.10 5.63
CA SER A 184 -7.71 19.77 6.10
C SER A 184 -8.98 19.23 5.45
N SER A 185 -9.80 20.09 4.80
CA SER A 185 -10.96 19.65 4.02
C SER A 185 -10.59 18.94 2.71
N LEU A 186 -9.32 18.95 2.33
CA LEU A 186 -8.80 18.29 1.13
C LEU A 186 -8.13 16.97 1.54
N PRO A 187 -8.66 15.79 1.17
CA PRO A 187 -8.08 14.49 1.57
C PRO A 187 -6.61 14.33 1.19
N HIS A 188 -6.20 14.84 0.04
CA HIS A 188 -4.83 14.81 -0.50
C HIS A 188 -4.19 16.20 -0.49
N ALA A 189 -4.30 16.91 0.65
CA ALA A 189 -3.68 18.22 0.79
C ALA A 189 -2.15 18.12 0.70
N VAL A 190 -1.54 19.09 0.00
CA VAL A 190 -0.08 19.22 -0.03
C VAL A 190 0.36 20.21 1.04
N PRO A 191 1.32 19.85 1.92
CA PRO A 191 1.80 20.75 2.97
C PRO A 191 2.29 22.09 2.42
N GLN A 192 1.82 23.19 3.02
CA GLN A 192 2.09 24.55 2.56
C GLN A 192 3.08 25.26 3.50
N ASP A 193 3.74 26.30 2.98
CA ASP A 193 4.56 27.20 3.78
C ASP A 193 3.67 28.25 4.48
N LYS A 194 2.79 27.78 5.34
CA LYS A 194 1.89 28.59 6.17
C LYS A 194 1.91 28.07 7.59
N LYS A 195 1.74 28.97 8.57
CA LYS A 195 1.59 28.55 9.98
C LYS A 195 0.39 27.63 10.15
N LEU A 196 0.51 26.71 11.09
CA LEU A 196 -0.58 25.81 11.45
C LEU A 196 -1.82 26.59 11.91
N ASP A 197 -2.97 26.13 11.46
CA ASP A 197 -4.31 26.55 11.87
C ASP A 197 -5.08 25.33 12.40
N GLN A 198 -6.32 25.48 12.85
CA GLN A 198 -7.11 24.44 13.50
C GLN A 198 -8.27 23.97 12.60
N PRO A 199 -8.55 22.64 12.53
CA PRO A 199 -7.83 21.52 13.14
C PRO A 199 -6.51 21.23 12.43
N ILE A 200 -5.71 20.30 12.97
CA ILE A 200 -4.48 19.81 12.33
C ILE A 200 -4.67 18.32 11.99
N LEU A 201 -4.69 17.99 10.71
CA LEU A 201 -4.71 16.65 10.18
C LEU A 201 -3.31 16.29 9.72
N ILE A 202 -2.79 15.18 10.21
CA ILE A 202 -1.50 14.63 9.80
C ILE A 202 -1.71 13.18 9.37
N ASP A 203 -1.21 12.87 8.16
CA ASP A 203 -1.27 11.56 7.56
C ASP A 203 0.13 11.18 7.09
N TRP A 204 0.64 10.06 7.62
CA TRP A 204 2.05 9.68 7.47
C TRP A 204 2.28 8.19 7.57
N GLY A 205 3.32 7.76 6.89
CA GLY A 205 3.80 6.40 6.96
C GLY A 205 5.26 6.28 6.53
N CYS A 206 5.88 5.18 6.85
CA CYS A 206 7.26 4.91 6.44
C CYS A 206 7.45 3.48 5.93
N ILE A 207 8.57 3.27 5.25
CA ILE A 207 8.99 1.96 4.76
C ILE A 207 10.10 1.41 5.66
N TYR A 208 9.87 0.19 6.18
CA TYR A 208 10.87 -0.58 6.88
C TYR A 208 11.02 -1.96 6.23
N ASP A 209 12.25 -2.30 5.84
CA ASP A 209 12.58 -3.58 5.17
C ASP A 209 11.60 -3.92 4.02
N GLY A 210 11.32 -2.91 3.18
CA GLY A 210 10.44 -2.97 2.02
C GLY A 210 8.94 -2.78 2.31
N TYR A 211 8.49 -2.86 3.57
CA TYR A 211 7.06 -2.83 3.92
C TYR A 211 6.62 -1.45 4.42
N CYS A 212 5.46 -1.02 3.93
CA CYS A 212 4.83 0.26 4.26
C CYS A 212 4.10 0.22 5.59
N SER A 213 3.97 1.40 6.22
CA SER A 213 2.99 1.70 7.25
C SER A 213 2.13 2.89 6.84
N ASP A 214 0.99 3.04 7.49
CA ASP A 214 0.02 4.09 7.25
C ASP A 214 -0.71 4.48 8.52
N ASN A 215 -0.87 5.80 8.79
CA ASN A 215 -1.53 6.33 9.96
C ASN A 215 -2.05 7.74 9.70
N THR A 216 -3.28 8.04 10.13
CA THR A 216 -3.78 9.42 10.18
C THR A 216 -4.29 9.76 11.57
N ARG A 217 -3.97 11.00 12.03
CA ARG A 217 -4.55 11.60 13.23
C ARG A 217 -4.99 13.03 12.95
N THR A 218 -6.12 13.42 13.54
CA THR A 218 -6.61 14.81 13.51
C THR A 218 -6.70 15.35 14.92
N ILE A 219 -6.00 16.47 15.19
CA ILE A 219 -6.04 17.21 16.45
C ILE A 219 -7.09 18.30 16.33
N VAL A 220 -8.05 18.28 17.23
CA VAL A 220 -9.23 19.15 17.20
C VAL A 220 -9.25 20.10 18.40
N TYR A 221 -9.84 21.29 18.24
CA TYR A 221 -9.76 22.37 19.23
C TYR A 221 -11.12 23.01 19.54
N THR A 222 -12.12 22.90 18.68
CA THR A 222 -13.44 23.50 18.86
C THR A 222 -14.51 22.43 19.07
N GLU A 223 -15.64 22.80 19.70
CA GLU A 223 -16.77 21.89 19.91
C GLU A 223 -17.28 21.27 18.59
N LYS A 224 -17.33 22.06 17.49
CA LYS A 224 -17.78 21.54 16.20
C LYS A 224 -16.78 20.57 15.58
N GLN A 225 -15.47 20.81 15.74
CA GLN A 225 -14.44 19.88 15.29
C GLN A 225 -14.49 18.58 16.14
N GLN A 226 -14.73 18.70 17.45
CA GLN A 226 -14.86 17.54 18.33
C GLN A 226 -16.10 16.69 17.98
N GLU A 227 -17.24 17.33 17.68
CA GLU A 227 -18.44 16.62 17.20
C GLU A 227 -18.14 15.77 15.97
N ILE A 228 -17.47 16.36 14.96
CA ILE A 228 -17.10 15.62 13.73
C ILE A 228 -16.06 14.53 14.04
N TRP A 229 -15.11 14.80 14.92
CA TRP A 229 -14.13 13.83 15.36
C TRP A 229 -14.78 12.61 16.03
N ASP A 230 -15.76 12.84 16.92
CA ASP A 230 -16.47 11.77 17.63
C ASP A 230 -17.25 10.87 16.66
N ILE A 231 -17.88 11.45 15.61
CA ILE A 231 -18.57 10.68 14.57
C ILE A 231 -17.58 9.81 13.78
N VAL A 232 -16.44 10.38 13.36
CA VAL A 232 -15.41 9.65 12.64
C VAL A 232 -14.80 8.55 13.51
N ALA A 233 -14.57 8.82 14.80
CA ALA A 233 -14.07 7.82 15.75
C ALA A 233 -15.06 6.66 15.94
N GLU A 234 -16.37 6.95 16.04
CA GLU A 234 -17.39 5.90 16.11
C GLU A 234 -17.40 5.05 14.84
N ALA A 235 -17.35 5.67 13.66
CA ALA A 235 -17.29 4.96 12.38
C ALA A 235 -16.04 4.08 12.28
N HIS A 236 -14.88 4.59 12.69
CA HIS A 236 -13.61 3.86 12.73
C HIS A 236 -13.70 2.63 13.64
N ASP A 237 -14.12 2.81 14.90
CA ASP A 237 -14.19 1.72 15.86
C ASP A 237 -15.19 0.63 15.45
N LYS A 238 -16.35 1.02 14.93
CA LYS A 238 -17.37 0.08 14.46
C LYS A 238 -16.92 -0.69 13.22
N ALA A 239 -16.24 -0.03 12.28
CA ALA A 239 -15.66 -0.68 11.11
C ALA A 239 -14.62 -1.74 11.52
N ILE A 240 -13.68 -1.40 12.40
CA ILE A 240 -12.69 -2.36 12.92
C ILE A 240 -13.35 -3.55 13.63
N ASN A 241 -14.34 -3.28 14.46
CA ASN A 241 -15.07 -4.33 15.20
C ASN A 241 -15.88 -5.26 14.27
N ALA A 242 -16.26 -4.80 13.08
CA ALA A 242 -16.94 -5.61 12.08
C ALA A 242 -16.00 -6.56 11.35
N ILE A 243 -14.67 -6.29 11.33
CA ILE A 243 -13.70 -7.07 10.58
C ILE A 243 -13.56 -8.49 11.13
N LYS A 244 -13.88 -9.46 10.30
CA LYS A 244 -13.66 -10.89 10.57
C LYS A 244 -13.53 -11.68 9.25
N PRO A 245 -12.83 -12.81 9.23
CA PRO A 245 -12.81 -13.69 8.07
C PRO A 245 -14.21 -14.14 7.65
N GLY A 246 -14.43 -14.19 6.34
CA GLY A 246 -15.68 -14.67 5.73
C GLY A 246 -16.68 -13.59 5.34
N ILE A 247 -16.53 -12.32 5.78
CA ILE A 247 -17.35 -11.20 5.29
C ILE A 247 -16.68 -10.53 4.08
N LYS A 248 -17.45 -9.73 3.33
CA LYS A 248 -16.92 -8.99 2.18
C LYS A 248 -16.32 -7.66 2.61
N CYS A 249 -15.32 -7.19 1.90
CA CYS A 249 -14.71 -5.87 2.12
C CYS A 249 -15.73 -4.73 2.05
N CYS A 250 -16.69 -4.77 1.10
CA CYS A 250 -17.76 -3.78 0.99
C CYS A 250 -18.70 -3.74 2.21
N GLU A 251 -18.80 -4.83 2.99
CA GLU A 251 -19.63 -4.84 4.21
C GLU A 251 -18.96 -4.04 5.34
N VAL A 252 -17.61 -4.02 5.40
CA VAL A 252 -16.88 -3.16 6.35
C VAL A 252 -17.02 -1.69 5.98
N ASP A 253 -16.83 -1.35 4.67
CA ASP A 253 -17.08 0.02 4.18
C ASP A 253 -18.49 0.49 4.52
N LYS A 254 -19.48 -0.38 4.31
CA LYS A 254 -20.87 -0.07 4.62
C LYS A 254 -21.08 0.31 6.08
N VAL A 255 -20.43 -0.36 7.05
CA VAL A 255 -20.55 -0.04 8.47
C VAL A 255 -20.10 1.39 8.76
N ALA A 256 -18.92 1.79 8.31
CA ALA A 256 -18.43 3.15 8.51
C ALA A 256 -19.32 4.19 7.82
N ARG A 257 -19.70 3.92 6.59
CA ARG A 257 -20.48 4.82 5.74
C ARG A 257 -21.91 5.01 6.26
N ASP A 258 -22.57 3.96 6.76
CA ASP A 258 -23.90 4.04 7.35
C ASP A 258 -23.89 4.95 8.58
N ILE A 259 -22.92 4.81 9.50
CA ILE A 259 -22.77 5.67 10.69
C ILE A 259 -22.63 7.14 10.27
N ILE A 260 -21.70 7.45 9.39
CA ILE A 260 -21.46 8.82 8.92
C ILE A 260 -22.73 9.39 8.25
N THR A 261 -23.49 8.54 7.53
CA THR A 261 -24.75 8.93 6.87
C THR A 261 -25.86 9.19 7.88
N GLU A 262 -25.98 8.38 8.95
CA GLU A 262 -26.97 8.57 10.01
C GLU A 262 -26.81 9.91 10.73
N TYR A 263 -25.57 10.39 10.89
CA TYR A 263 -25.27 11.73 11.39
C TYR A 263 -25.45 12.86 10.36
N GLY A 264 -25.86 12.54 9.11
CA GLY A 264 -26.16 13.53 8.06
C GLY A 264 -24.93 13.96 7.24
N TYR A 265 -23.80 13.24 7.32
CA TYR A 265 -22.55 13.59 6.61
C TYR A 265 -22.16 12.57 5.53
N GLY A 266 -23.07 11.72 5.07
CA GLY A 266 -22.79 10.68 4.10
C GLY A 266 -22.18 11.18 2.78
N ASP A 267 -22.59 12.36 2.30
CA ASP A 267 -22.05 13.05 1.12
C ASP A 267 -20.66 13.70 1.36
N LYS A 268 -20.20 13.75 2.60
CA LYS A 268 -18.90 14.28 3.02
C LYS A 268 -17.85 13.20 3.26
N PHE A 269 -18.22 11.92 3.16
CA PHE A 269 -17.28 10.79 3.17
C PHE A 269 -17.06 10.31 1.72
N ILE A 270 -16.04 10.88 1.07
CA ILE A 270 -15.87 10.87 -0.38
C ILE A 270 -14.85 9.84 -0.90
N HIS A 271 -14.27 9.02 -0.02
CA HIS A 271 -13.33 7.96 -0.39
C HIS A 271 -13.71 6.60 0.22
N SER A 272 -12.91 5.57 -0.04
CA SER A 272 -13.05 4.24 0.56
C SER A 272 -12.75 4.27 2.06
N THR A 273 -13.29 3.33 2.80
CA THR A 273 -12.99 3.19 4.25
C THR A 273 -11.56 2.71 4.49
N GLY A 274 -10.87 2.18 3.47
CA GLY A 274 -9.48 1.76 3.60
C GLY A 274 -9.00 0.92 2.42
N HIS A 275 -7.72 0.59 2.45
CA HIS A 275 -7.02 -0.20 1.43
C HIS A 275 -6.02 -1.16 2.08
N SER A 276 -5.67 -2.24 1.40
CA SER A 276 -4.57 -3.10 1.81
C SER A 276 -3.23 -2.38 1.59
N LEU A 277 -2.25 -2.72 2.39
CA LEU A 277 -0.87 -2.27 2.23
C LEU A 277 0.11 -3.43 2.42
N GLY A 278 1.34 -3.24 2.00
CA GLY A 278 2.41 -4.22 2.09
C GLY A 278 3.72 -3.65 1.57
N LEU A 279 4.22 -4.17 0.46
CA LEU A 279 5.37 -3.61 -0.25
C LEU A 279 5.02 -2.31 -0.98
N ASP A 280 3.78 -2.20 -1.46
CA ASP A 280 3.22 -0.95 -1.97
C ASP A 280 2.25 -0.38 -0.94
N ILE A 281 2.13 0.95 -0.92
CA ILE A 281 1.20 1.62 -0.01
C ILE A 281 -0.25 1.25 -0.32
N HIS A 282 -0.62 1.16 -1.59
CA HIS A 282 -1.93 0.72 -2.03
C HIS A 282 -1.84 -0.67 -2.67
N GLU A 283 -2.45 -1.66 -2.02
CA GLU A 283 -2.62 -3.02 -2.52
C GLU A 283 -4.10 -3.43 -2.52
N SER A 284 -4.42 -4.51 -3.18
CA SER A 284 -5.73 -5.15 -3.08
C SER A 284 -5.78 -6.11 -1.88
N PRO A 285 -6.97 -6.27 -1.25
CA PRO A 285 -8.24 -5.60 -1.48
C PRO A 285 -8.36 -4.24 -0.78
N GLY A 286 -9.50 -3.55 -1.01
CA GLY A 286 -9.85 -2.32 -0.30
C GLY A 286 -11.22 -2.38 0.35
N PHE A 287 -11.41 -1.68 1.46
CA PHE A 287 -12.73 -1.48 2.07
C PHE A 287 -13.49 -0.39 1.32
N SER A 288 -14.12 -0.76 0.20
CA SER A 288 -14.87 0.13 -0.67
C SER A 288 -16.26 -0.44 -0.99
N THR A 289 -17.19 0.42 -1.40
CA THR A 289 -18.57 0.04 -1.75
C THR A 289 -18.65 -1.02 -2.85
N LYS A 290 -17.59 -1.22 -3.65
CA LYS A 290 -17.57 -2.10 -4.83
C LYS A 290 -16.75 -3.38 -4.63
N ASP A 291 -15.92 -3.45 -3.58
CA ASP A 291 -15.03 -4.59 -3.39
C ASP A 291 -15.74 -5.75 -2.70
N ASN A 292 -15.97 -6.82 -3.46
CA ASN A 292 -16.62 -8.03 -2.98
C ASN A 292 -15.63 -9.12 -2.51
N THR A 293 -14.35 -8.79 -2.39
CA THR A 293 -13.34 -9.72 -1.90
C THR A 293 -13.72 -10.18 -0.49
N ILE A 294 -13.65 -11.48 -0.28
CA ILE A 294 -13.88 -12.07 1.05
C ILE A 294 -12.64 -11.86 1.91
N ILE A 295 -12.84 -11.27 3.06
CA ILE A 295 -11.79 -11.08 4.06
C ILE A 295 -11.27 -12.44 4.54
N ASP A 296 -9.95 -12.58 4.58
CA ASP A 296 -9.30 -13.78 5.10
C ASP A 296 -8.16 -13.43 6.08
N LYS A 297 -7.74 -14.45 6.83
CA LYS A 297 -6.62 -14.33 7.78
C LYS A 297 -5.33 -14.01 7.04
N GLY A 298 -4.51 -13.16 7.65
CA GLY A 298 -3.26 -12.71 7.07
C GLY A 298 -3.39 -11.46 6.20
N MET A 299 -4.60 -10.98 5.88
CA MET A 299 -4.77 -9.67 5.26
C MET A 299 -4.39 -8.56 6.24
N VAL A 300 -3.86 -7.46 5.69
CA VAL A 300 -3.55 -6.23 6.42
C VAL A 300 -4.15 -5.07 5.62
N ILE A 301 -5.04 -4.31 6.25
CA ILE A 301 -5.86 -3.29 5.57
C ILE A 301 -5.98 -2.07 6.50
N THR A 302 -5.97 -0.84 5.95
CA THR A 302 -6.25 0.39 6.70
C THR A 302 -7.74 0.53 7.01
N VAL A 303 -8.05 1.25 8.08
CA VAL A 303 -9.42 1.72 8.38
C VAL A 303 -9.32 3.20 8.67
N GLU A 304 -9.79 4.02 7.73
CA GLU A 304 -9.51 5.46 7.67
C GLU A 304 -10.74 6.32 7.32
N PRO A 305 -11.90 6.12 7.97
CA PRO A 305 -13.06 6.97 7.66
C PRO A 305 -12.75 8.45 7.88
N GLY A 306 -13.37 9.32 7.06
CA GLY A 306 -13.18 10.75 7.16
C GLY A 306 -14.43 11.55 6.78
N ILE A 307 -14.56 12.75 7.34
CA ILE A 307 -15.59 13.74 7.00
C ILE A 307 -14.88 15.03 6.60
N TYR A 308 -15.20 15.54 5.41
CA TYR A 308 -14.56 16.73 4.84
C TYR A 308 -15.60 17.80 4.54
N LEU A 309 -15.57 18.87 5.34
CA LEU A 309 -16.48 20.02 5.20
C LEU A 309 -15.80 21.08 4.32
N GLU A 310 -16.21 21.14 3.06
CA GLU A 310 -15.65 22.01 2.04
C GLU A 310 -15.41 23.45 2.55
N ASP A 311 -14.23 24.00 2.27
CA ASP A 311 -13.74 25.32 2.68
C ASP A 311 -13.72 25.57 4.20
N LYS A 312 -14.00 24.56 5.02
CA LYS A 312 -14.01 24.67 6.48
C LYS A 312 -12.90 23.83 7.11
N PHE A 313 -13.07 22.52 7.17
CA PHE A 313 -12.09 21.59 7.71
C PHE A 313 -12.48 20.15 7.41
N GLY A 314 -11.51 19.24 7.59
CA GLY A 314 -11.73 17.79 7.54
C GLY A 314 -11.18 17.09 8.79
N VAL A 315 -11.71 15.91 9.03
CA VAL A 315 -11.24 14.96 10.05
C VAL A 315 -11.11 13.59 9.42
N ARG A 316 -9.94 12.96 9.55
CA ARG A 316 -9.67 11.55 9.24
C ARG A 316 -8.97 10.90 10.42
N LEU A 317 -9.35 9.70 10.75
CA LEU A 317 -8.71 8.86 11.76
C LEU A 317 -8.41 7.52 11.15
N GLU A 318 -7.17 7.04 11.31
CA GLU A 318 -6.73 5.85 10.63
C GLU A 318 -5.83 4.98 11.47
N ASP A 319 -6.07 3.69 11.40
CA ASP A 319 -5.16 2.66 11.86
C ASP A 319 -5.04 1.53 10.83
N THR A 320 -3.84 0.97 10.73
CA THR A 320 -3.60 -0.28 10.00
C THR A 320 -4.05 -1.46 10.86
N VAL A 321 -4.80 -2.39 10.26
CA VAL A 321 -5.42 -3.54 10.93
C VAL A 321 -4.92 -4.85 10.32
N ALA A 322 -4.32 -5.71 11.14
CA ALA A 322 -3.99 -7.11 10.76
C ALA A 322 -5.17 -8.03 11.12
N ILE A 323 -5.48 -8.95 10.20
CA ILE A 323 -6.65 -9.82 10.32
C ILE A 323 -6.23 -11.23 10.73
N SER A 324 -6.74 -11.67 11.88
CA SER A 324 -6.61 -13.04 12.38
C SER A 324 -8.00 -13.70 12.48
N ASN A 325 -8.51 -13.98 13.66
CA ASN A 325 -9.92 -14.36 13.86
C ASN A 325 -10.84 -13.11 13.86
N ARG A 326 -10.25 -11.93 14.03
CA ARG A 326 -10.88 -10.60 13.97
C ARG A 326 -9.81 -9.58 13.60
N GLY A 327 -10.21 -8.36 13.31
CA GLY A 327 -9.30 -7.22 13.13
C GLY A 327 -8.54 -6.91 14.42
N ARG A 328 -7.22 -6.63 14.29
CA ARG A 328 -6.34 -6.19 15.37
C ARG A 328 -5.53 -4.99 14.87
N ILE A 329 -5.67 -3.87 15.53
CA ILE A 329 -4.88 -2.66 15.24
C ILE A 329 -3.39 -2.99 15.38
N ILE A 330 -2.60 -2.51 14.42
CA ILE A 330 -1.14 -2.52 14.47
C ILE A 330 -0.68 -1.19 15.07
N GLY A 331 0.19 -1.26 16.09
CA GLY A 331 0.66 -0.08 16.83
C GLY A 331 -0.18 0.24 18.07
N ASN A 332 0.18 1.33 18.74
CA ASN A 332 -0.39 1.70 20.04
C ASN A 332 -0.68 3.21 20.19
N LEU A 333 -0.61 3.98 19.09
CA LEU A 333 -0.89 5.42 19.16
C LEU A 333 -2.38 5.63 19.44
N PRO A 334 -2.78 6.35 20.50
CA PRO A 334 -4.18 6.62 20.74
C PRO A 334 -4.80 7.43 19.61
N LEU A 335 -6.13 7.24 19.38
CA LEU A 335 -6.86 8.05 18.40
C LEU A 335 -6.88 9.51 18.80
N LYS A 336 -7.17 9.77 20.08
CA LYS A 336 -7.19 11.13 20.65
C LYS A 336 -5.83 11.43 21.27
N LEU A 337 -5.25 12.54 20.84
CA LEU A 337 -3.93 13.04 21.24
C LEU A 337 -4.08 14.13 22.31
#